data_25c9559710d14680faa776c69eb973c5
#
_entry.id   25c9559710d14680faa776c69eb973c5
#
_cell.length_a   1.000
_cell.length_b   1.000
_cell.length_c   1.000
_cell.angle_alpha   90.00
_cell.angle_beta   90.00
_cell.angle_gamma   90.00
#
_symmetry.space_group_name_H-M   'P 1'
#
loop_
_entity.id
_entity.type
_entity.pdbx_description
1 polymer ?
#
loop_
_entity_poly.entity_id
_entity_poly.type
_entity_poly.pdbx_seq_one_letter_code
_entity_poly.pdbx_strand_id
1 'polypeptide(L)'
;MTEALPNWNLEDFYLSIDDKQIDKDLDLFKQFTINFSEKYKDKLLSHAADFEKIIQEYEDGNELGDKLGNYAFLIYATNMNDQKTVQFYQGINEKLTEVSSDLIFFTNEINSSSDTDFEVFKRGSGKYKNWLVNLRRFKDHQLDQKSEKIFLDKNLTSNSSWVRFFEEHINDLKFEINGKEHNSSDALNLLSDHDEDVRKKAASSIEYVFQSNVKTFTFITNTLAKDKITNDKWRNYSSPVESRNLANNVEGGVVDALSKSVTSNYKNISHRYYEIKSKLFNKQQLDYWDRNAPYPNSPRKKIQWEEAKDIVLRSYGNFDQSFRDIVLLFFQNNWIDAELKSGKSPGAFAASTIPSIHPYILTNFHGKTRDVMTLAHELGHGCHQYLSSKQGLLLSSTPLTLAETASVFGEMMTFRTLLDESDTETRKFLLASKIEDMINTVVRQISFFEFEKLVHNERKNIELSSDQISDFWMTTQSESLGPHIKLSEGYKNFWTYIPHFIHTPFYVYAYAFGDCLVNILIQLYDEGLPNFKDHYIDLLKSGGSKHYSEVLKPFNVDLTNQQSWQKGLSMISGLIDEFEKSL
;
A
#
# COMPACT_ATOMS: atom_id res chain seq x y z
N MET A 1 -14.70 31.94 -12.51
CA MET A 1 -13.25 31.80 -12.20
C MET A 1 -13.07 30.40 -11.69
N THR A 2 -12.23 29.59 -12.31
CA THR A 2 -11.85 28.29 -11.78
C THR A 2 -11.10 28.54 -10.48
N GLU A 3 -11.59 28.00 -9.38
CA GLU A 3 -10.98 28.10 -8.08
C GLU A 3 -9.56 27.50 -8.13
N ALA A 4 -8.57 28.18 -7.56
CA ALA A 4 -7.21 27.69 -7.54
C ALA A 4 -7.13 26.51 -6.55
N LEU A 5 -6.66 25.35 -7.03
CA LEU A 5 -6.40 24.20 -6.18
C LEU A 5 -5.22 24.48 -5.23
N PRO A 6 -5.23 23.97 -3.99
CA PRO A 6 -4.19 24.25 -3.03
C PRO A 6 -2.86 23.59 -3.41
N ASN A 7 -1.78 24.23 -2.97
CA ASN A 7 -0.44 23.68 -2.92
C ASN A 7 0.00 23.66 -1.45
N TRP A 8 0.79 22.67 -1.07
CA TRP A 8 1.33 22.64 0.28
C TRP A 8 2.43 23.68 0.53
N ASN A 9 2.55 24.10 1.80
CA ASN A 9 3.64 24.91 2.27
C ASN A 9 4.62 24.04 3.08
N LEU A 10 5.88 23.97 2.66
CA LEU A 10 6.92 23.15 3.28
C LEU A 10 7.88 23.98 4.17
N GLU A 11 7.54 25.23 4.49
CA GLU A 11 8.37 26.11 5.33
C GLU A 11 8.58 25.61 6.75
N ASP A 12 7.74 24.66 7.22
CA ASP A 12 7.95 23.95 8.48
C ASP A 12 9.23 23.09 8.47
N PHE A 13 9.73 22.71 7.30
CA PHE A 13 11.02 22.07 7.13
C PHE A 13 12.14 23.08 6.91
N TYR A 14 12.08 23.79 5.77
CA TYR A 14 13.07 24.77 5.34
C TYR A 14 12.43 25.79 4.39
N LEU A 15 12.99 27.01 4.36
CA LEU A 15 12.45 28.09 3.52
C LEU A 15 12.62 27.85 2.02
N SER A 16 13.64 27.13 1.60
CA SER A 16 13.92 26.74 0.20
C SER A 16 15.00 25.65 0.15
N ILE A 17 15.23 25.09 -1.06
CA ILE A 17 16.32 24.13 -1.29
C ILE A 17 17.72 24.74 -1.09
N ASP A 18 17.84 26.07 -1.07
CA ASP A 18 19.08 26.83 -0.84
C ASP A 18 19.18 27.30 0.62
N ASP A 19 18.31 26.86 1.53
CA ASP A 19 18.34 27.25 2.92
C ASP A 19 19.61 26.71 3.61
N LYS A 20 20.41 27.61 4.18
CA LYS A 20 21.65 27.26 4.90
C LYS A 20 21.44 26.38 6.12
N GLN A 21 20.19 26.26 6.60
CA GLN A 21 19.89 25.39 7.71
C GLN A 21 20.00 23.91 7.29
N ILE A 22 19.80 23.59 6.00
CA ILE A 22 19.96 22.23 5.44
C ILE A 22 21.40 21.71 5.66
N ASP A 23 22.41 22.52 5.31
CA ASP A 23 23.81 22.13 5.51
C ASP A 23 24.16 21.97 7.00
N LYS A 24 23.64 22.86 7.87
CA LYS A 24 23.84 22.74 9.32
C LYS A 24 23.19 21.50 9.90
N ASP A 25 21.96 21.19 9.50
CA ASP A 25 21.24 20.02 9.98
C ASP A 25 21.95 18.74 9.52
N LEU A 26 22.49 18.72 8.29
CA LEU A 26 23.29 17.61 7.79
C LEU A 26 24.60 17.42 8.59
N ASP A 27 25.30 18.51 8.91
CA ASP A 27 26.51 18.47 9.72
C ASP A 27 26.20 18.02 11.16
N LEU A 28 25.09 18.45 11.74
CA LEU A 28 24.63 18.01 13.05
C LEU A 28 24.29 16.50 13.04
N PHE A 29 23.60 16.04 12.02
CA PHE A 29 23.31 14.62 11.86
C PHE A 29 24.58 13.78 11.73
N LYS A 30 25.55 14.22 10.93
CA LYS A 30 26.87 13.58 10.81
C LYS A 30 27.61 13.52 12.15
N GLN A 31 27.62 14.62 12.89
CA GLN A 31 28.23 14.63 14.24
C GLN A 31 27.52 13.67 15.19
N PHE A 32 26.20 13.62 15.14
CA PHE A 32 25.42 12.67 15.95
C PHE A 32 25.81 11.22 15.63
N THR A 33 25.87 10.82 14.35
CA THR A 33 26.15 9.40 13.97
C THR A 33 27.54 8.97 14.44
N ILE A 34 28.55 9.83 14.31
CA ILE A 34 29.91 9.58 14.79
C ILE A 34 29.92 9.43 16.32
N ASN A 35 29.39 10.43 17.04
CA ASN A 35 29.38 10.44 18.50
C ASN A 35 28.60 9.25 19.09
N PHE A 36 27.45 8.91 18.50
CA PHE A 36 26.63 7.77 18.91
C PHE A 36 27.39 6.44 18.69
N SER A 37 28.04 6.29 17.55
CA SER A 37 28.86 5.12 17.24
C SER A 37 30.05 4.98 18.22
N GLU A 38 30.84 6.04 18.44
CA GLU A 38 31.97 6.04 19.37
C GLU A 38 31.55 5.68 20.82
N LYS A 39 30.37 6.16 21.22
CA LYS A 39 29.86 5.98 22.58
C LYS A 39 29.35 4.57 22.83
N TYR A 40 28.64 3.97 21.86
CA TYR A 40 27.85 2.77 22.09
C TYR A 40 28.29 1.52 21.33
N LYS A 41 29.01 1.63 20.23
CA LYS A 41 29.42 0.48 19.43
C LYS A 41 30.25 -0.50 20.26
N ASP A 42 29.90 -1.78 20.20
CA ASP A 42 30.48 -2.89 20.96
C ASP A 42 30.31 -2.75 22.50
N LYS A 43 29.44 -1.84 22.96
CA LYS A 43 29.25 -1.54 24.39
C LYS A 43 27.78 -1.57 24.84
N LEU A 44 26.82 -1.90 23.97
CA LEU A 44 25.38 -1.80 24.27
C LEU A 44 24.98 -2.57 25.53
N LEU A 45 25.54 -3.77 25.73
CA LEU A 45 25.20 -4.59 26.88
C LEU A 45 25.60 -3.95 28.20
N SER A 46 26.73 -3.23 28.24
CA SER A 46 27.18 -2.51 29.45
C SER A 46 26.26 -1.33 29.83
N HIS A 47 25.46 -0.86 28.90
CA HIS A 47 24.50 0.24 29.09
C HIS A 47 23.04 -0.25 29.14
N ALA A 48 22.80 -1.55 29.20
CA ALA A 48 21.44 -2.11 29.07
C ALA A 48 20.46 -1.67 30.18
N ALA A 49 20.95 -1.21 31.34
CA ALA A 49 20.10 -0.67 32.41
C ALA A 49 19.38 0.64 32.00
N ASP A 50 19.99 1.45 31.15
CA ASP A 50 19.46 2.71 30.63
C ASP A 50 19.06 2.60 29.14
N PHE A 51 18.70 1.41 28.67
CA PHE A 51 18.56 1.13 27.25
C PHE A 51 17.42 1.93 26.58
N GLU A 52 16.36 2.26 27.32
CA GLU A 52 15.32 3.17 26.83
C GLU A 52 15.88 4.55 26.43
N LYS A 53 16.81 5.09 27.23
CA LYS A 53 17.44 6.38 26.92
C LYS A 53 18.34 6.30 25.69
N ILE A 54 19.00 5.18 25.48
CA ILE A 54 19.84 4.97 24.29
C ILE A 54 18.98 4.92 23.05
N ILE A 55 17.86 4.19 23.11
CA ILE A 55 16.91 4.14 21.98
C ILE A 55 16.31 5.53 21.72
N GLN A 56 16.01 6.30 22.78
CA GLN A 56 15.53 7.68 22.63
C GLN A 56 16.60 8.58 21.99
N GLU A 57 17.87 8.49 22.41
CA GLU A 57 18.98 9.22 21.79
C GLU A 57 19.14 8.84 20.31
N TYR A 58 19.00 7.54 19.98
CA TYR A 58 18.99 7.05 18.61
C TYR A 58 17.80 7.60 17.80
N GLU A 59 16.60 7.60 18.38
CA GLU A 59 15.38 8.13 17.79
C GLU A 59 15.49 9.63 17.49
N ASP A 60 15.89 10.43 18.49
CA ASP A 60 16.03 11.89 18.38
C ASP A 60 17.06 12.30 17.32
N GLY A 61 18.18 11.55 17.24
CA GLY A 61 19.19 11.83 16.22
C GLY A 61 18.73 11.47 14.81
N ASN A 62 18.03 10.35 14.62
CA ASN A 62 17.51 9.96 13.31
C ASN A 62 16.42 10.92 12.80
N GLU A 63 15.66 11.56 13.70
CA GLU A 63 14.63 12.52 13.29
C GLU A 63 15.20 13.67 12.43
N LEU A 64 16.46 14.06 12.68
CA LEU A 64 17.13 15.08 11.90
C LEU A 64 17.45 14.61 10.47
N GLY A 65 17.92 13.36 10.32
CA GLY A 65 18.14 12.74 9.01
C GLY A 65 16.83 12.58 8.24
N ASP A 66 15.78 12.11 8.91
CA ASP A 66 14.47 11.93 8.31
C ASP A 66 13.82 13.28 7.93
N LYS A 67 14.05 14.34 8.70
CA LYS A 67 13.63 15.71 8.32
C LYS A 67 14.19 16.11 6.97
N LEU A 68 15.49 15.93 6.77
CA LEU A 68 16.18 16.25 5.51
C LEU A 68 15.65 15.40 4.34
N GLY A 69 15.53 14.09 4.56
CA GLY A 69 15.06 13.15 3.54
C GLY A 69 13.60 13.40 3.13
N ASN A 70 12.72 13.64 4.09
CA ASN A 70 11.31 13.94 3.82
C ASN A 70 11.15 15.26 3.07
N TYR A 71 11.86 16.31 3.46
CA TYR A 71 11.83 17.58 2.73
C TYR A 71 12.25 17.41 1.27
N ALA A 72 13.39 16.74 1.05
CA ALA A 72 13.89 16.49 -0.30
C ALA A 72 12.90 15.67 -1.15
N PHE A 73 12.26 14.64 -0.55
CA PHE A 73 11.24 13.85 -1.22
C PHE A 73 9.99 14.66 -1.57
N LEU A 74 9.47 15.48 -0.64
CA LEU A 74 8.25 16.26 -0.86
C LEU A 74 8.45 17.32 -1.96
N ILE A 75 9.60 17.99 -2.01
CA ILE A 75 9.97 18.89 -3.10
C ILE A 75 10.05 18.12 -4.43
N TYR A 76 10.72 16.97 -4.44
CA TYR A 76 10.84 16.14 -5.65
C TYR A 76 9.47 15.67 -6.16
N ALA A 77 8.59 15.22 -5.28
CA ALA A 77 7.26 14.71 -5.64
C ALA A 77 6.37 15.74 -6.37
N THR A 78 6.58 17.03 -6.14
CA THR A 78 5.82 18.09 -6.82
C THR A 78 6.40 18.51 -8.16
N ASN A 79 7.67 18.21 -8.46
CA ASN A 79 8.32 18.63 -9.71
C ASN A 79 9.49 17.72 -10.12
N MET A 80 9.18 16.50 -10.51
CA MET A 80 10.16 15.50 -10.95
C MET A 80 10.86 15.84 -12.30
N ASN A 81 10.37 16.83 -13.04
CA ASN A 81 10.96 17.28 -14.30
C ASN A 81 11.99 18.41 -14.12
N ASP A 82 12.03 19.05 -12.94
CA ASP A 82 12.99 20.10 -12.68
C ASP A 82 14.35 19.54 -12.27
N GLN A 83 15.37 19.81 -13.08
CA GLN A 83 16.71 19.27 -12.87
C GLN A 83 17.33 19.67 -11.52
N LYS A 84 17.06 20.87 -11.02
CA LYS A 84 17.57 21.31 -9.71
C LYS A 84 16.94 20.50 -8.59
N THR A 85 15.64 20.29 -8.64
CA THR A 85 14.90 19.48 -7.69
C THR A 85 15.39 18.03 -7.66
N VAL A 86 15.60 17.43 -8.83
CA VAL A 86 16.14 16.06 -8.96
C VAL A 86 17.55 15.97 -8.35
N GLN A 87 18.44 16.91 -8.69
CA GLN A 87 19.81 16.95 -8.16
C GLN A 87 19.82 17.15 -6.64
N PHE A 88 18.97 18.03 -6.11
CA PHE A 88 18.83 18.25 -4.68
C PHE A 88 18.40 16.95 -3.97
N TYR A 89 17.33 16.30 -4.44
CA TYR A 89 16.82 15.05 -3.88
C TYR A 89 17.88 13.94 -3.89
N GLN A 90 18.55 13.73 -5.01
CA GLN A 90 19.63 12.75 -5.12
C GLN A 90 20.81 13.08 -4.21
N GLY A 91 21.25 14.34 -4.19
CA GLY A 91 22.38 14.75 -3.37
C GLY A 91 22.12 14.62 -1.86
N ILE A 92 20.91 14.90 -1.39
CA ILE A 92 20.53 14.67 0.02
C ILE A 92 20.52 13.17 0.33
N ASN A 93 19.91 12.34 -0.53
CA ASN A 93 19.86 10.90 -0.29
C ASN A 93 21.25 10.23 -0.26
N GLU A 94 22.16 10.63 -1.15
CA GLU A 94 23.54 10.15 -1.16
C GLU A 94 24.26 10.49 0.15
N LYS A 95 24.17 11.74 0.60
CA LYS A 95 24.78 12.20 1.86
C LYS A 95 24.17 11.49 3.08
N LEU A 96 22.85 11.35 3.14
CA LEU A 96 22.17 10.64 4.23
C LEU A 96 22.57 9.16 4.26
N THR A 97 22.67 8.50 3.12
CA THR A 97 23.10 7.09 3.02
C THR A 97 24.54 6.92 3.56
N GLU A 98 25.45 7.80 3.17
CA GLU A 98 26.83 7.78 3.67
C GLU A 98 26.87 7.93 5.20
N VAL A 99 26.21 8.96 5.73
CA VAL A 99 26.22 9.30 7.16
C VAL A 99 25.49 8.24 8.00
N SER A 100 24.35 7.73 7.55
CA SER A 100 23.57 6.73 8.30
C SER A 100 24.27 5.39 8.42
N SER A 101 25.27 5.11 7.58
CA SER A 101 26.04 3.85 7.64
C SER A 101 26.69 3.61 9.00
N ASP A 102 27.06 4.68 9.71
CA ASP A 102 27.66 4.61 11.05
C ASP A 102 26.67 4.15 12.14
N LEU A 103 25.37 4.20 11.89
CA LEU A 103 24.32 3.77 12.83
C LEU A 103 23.91 2.30 12.66
N ILE A 104 24.28 1.64 11.57
CA ILE A 104 23.88 0.26 11.25
C ILE A 104 24.27 -0.72 12.38
N PHE A 105 25.37 -0.45 13.08
CA PHE A 105 25.82 -1.30 14.20
C PHE A 105 24.73 -1.48 15.26
N PHE A 106 23.94 -0.45 15.54
CA PHE A 106 22.98 -0.43 16.65
C PHE A 106 21.93 -1.54 16.52
N THR A 107 21.25 -1.59 15.40
CA THR A 107 20.26 -2.64 15.13
C THR A 107 20.91 -4.01 14.95
N ASN A 108 22.13 -4.07 14.36
CA ASN A 108 22.85 -5.32 14.15
C ASN A 108 23.32 -5.94 15.46
N GLU A 109 23.89 -5.17 16.41
CA GLU A 109 24.32 -5.67 17.71
C GLU A 109 23.13 -6.16 18.54
N ILE A 110 22.03 -5.42 18.57
CA ILE A 110 20.80 -5.85 19.24
C ILE A 110 20.35 -7.20 18.66
N ASN A 111 20.33 -7.33 17.36
CA ASN A 111 19.78 -8.49 16.67
C ASN A 111 20.71 -9.71 16.76
N SER A 112 22.03 -9.52 16.71
CA SER A 112 23.02 -10.59 16.84
C SER A 112 23.28 -11.02 18.28
N SER A 113 22.77 -10.29 19.28
CA SER A 113 22.95 -10.62 20.70
C SER A 113 22.41 -12.00 21.08
N SER A 114 22.93 -12.61 22.14
CA SER A 114 22.37 -13.85 22.70
C SER A 114 20.92 -13.63 23.17
N ASP A 115 20.12 -14.70 23.29
CA ASP A 115 18.73 -14.55 23.78
C ASP A 115 18.69 -14.03 25.22
N THR A 116 19.70 -14.38 26.04
CA THR A 116 19.85 -13.88 27.40
C THR A 116 20.08 -12.36 27.39
N ASP A 117 21.01 -11.89 26.56
CA ASP A 117 21.32 -10.46 26.45
C ASP A 117 20.16 -9.66 25.86
N PHE A 118 19.47 -10.23 24.87
CA PHE A 118 18.27 -9.63 24.32
C PHE A 118 17.17 -9.43 25.35
N GLU A 119 16.94 -10.40 26.26
CA GLU A 119 15.98 -10.23 27.35
C GLU A 119 16.42 -9.14 28.34
N VAL A 120 17.73 -8.86 28.47
CA VAL A 120 18.23 -7.70 29.25
C VAL A 120 17.88 -6.39 28.53
N PHE A 121 18.16 -6.28 27.23
CA PHE A 121 17.76 -5.12 26.41
C PHE A 121 16.26 -4.88 26.48
N LYS A 122 15.46 -5.94 26.29
CA LYS A 122 13.99 -5.86 26.31
C LYS A 122 13.44 -5.38 27.66
N ARG A 123 14.05 -5.76 28.77
CA ARG A 123 13.66 -5.26 30.12
C ARG A 123 14.01 -3.79 30.31
N GLY A 124 15.12 -3.33 29.74
CA GLY A 124 15.58 -1.94 29.83
C GLY A 124 14.98 -0.99 28.79
N SER A 125 14.17 -1.49 27.83
CA SER A 125 13.72 -0.71 26.66
C SER A 125 12.45 0.14 26.86
N GLY A 126 11.79 0.04 28.01
CA GLY A 126 10.59 0.85 28.31
C GLY A 126 9.51 0.79 27.23
N LYS A 127 9.15 1.94 26.69
CA LYS A 127 8.12 2.08 25.62
C LYS A 127 8.52 1.38 24.32
N TYR A 128 9.82 1.16 24.04
CA TYR A 128 10.33 0.60 22.80
C TYR A 128 10.31 -0.94 22.74
N LYS A 129 9.72 -1.60 23.73
CA LYS A 129 9.70 -3.07 23.81
C LYS A 129 9.16 -3.72 22.53
N ASN A 130 8.07 -3.19 21.96
CA ASN A 130 7.50 -3.76 20.72
C ASN A 130 8.42 -3.56 19.52
N TRP A 131 9.07 -2.40 19.40
CA TRP A 131 10.06 -2.13 18.38
C TRP A 131 11.22 -3.15 18.42
N LEU A 132 11.77 -3.44 19.60
CA LEU A 132 12.80 -4.47 19.77
C LEU A 132 12.32 -5.87 19.40
N VAL A 133 11.09 -6.23 19.79
CA VAL A 133 10.52 -7.54 19.44
C VAL A 133 10.37 -7.67 17.92
N ASN A 134 9.91 -6.61 17.24
CA ASN A 134 9.80 -6.60 15.79
C ASN A 134 11.17 -6.70 15.09
N LEU A 135 12.19 -5.98 15.61
CA LEU A 135 13.56 -6.08 15.13
C LEU A 135 14.09 -7.52 15.26
N ARG A 136 13.84 -8.18 16.39
CA ARG A 136 14.33 -9.53 16.70
C ARG A 136 13.71 -10.63 15.83
N ARG A 137 12.54 -10.42 15.25
CA ARG A 137 11.85 -11.41 14.39
C ARG A 137 12.70 -11.90 13.22
N PHE A 138 13.62 -11.07 12.73
CA PHE A 138 14.50 -11.40 11.61
C PHE A 138 15.80 -12.10 12.02
N LYS A 139 16.06 -12.33 13.32
CA LYS A 139 17.31 -12.92 13.81
C LYS A 139 17.69 -14.22 13.13
N ASP A 140 16.74 -15.16 13.06
CA ASP A 140 16.98 -16.50 12.50
C ASP A 140 17.13 -16.50 10.96
N HIS A 141 16.87 -15.34 10.34
CA HIS A 141 16.94 -15.11 8.90
C HIS A 141 18.09 -14.18 8.49
N GLN A 142 18.90 -13.74 9.45
CA GLN A 142 20.10 -12.95 9.18
C GLN A 142 21.27 -13.87 8.84
N LEU A 143 22.08 -13.42 7.88
CA LEU A 143 23.34 -14.06 7.56
C LEU A 143 24.47 -13.39 8.37
N ASP A 144 25.64 -14.02 8.38
CA ASP A 144 26.83 -13.36 8.90
C ASP A 144 27.17 -12.10 8.07
N GLN A 145 27.90 -11.16 8.69
CA GLN A 145 28.17 -9.83 8.10
C GLN A 145 28.83 -9.92 6.71
N LYS A 146 29.71 -10.90 6.49
CA LYS A 146 30.38 -11.08 5.19
C LYS A 146 29.40 -11.56 4.14
N SER A 147 28.56 -12.52 4.49
CA SER A 147 27.51 -13.04 3.60
C SER A 147 26.46 -11.98 3.27
N GLU A 148 26.00 -11.20 4.25
CA GLU A 148 25.10 -10.08 4.00
C GLU A 148 25.67 -9.07 2.99
N LYS A 149 26.95 -8.72 3.16
CA LYS A 149 27.63 -7.81 2.22
C LYS A 149 27.70 -8.41 0.81
N ILE A 150 28.04 -9.70 0.68
CA ILE A 150 28.09 -10.38 -0.63
C ILE A 150 26.70 -10.38 -1.28
N PHE A 151 25.65 -10.68 -0.52
CA PHE A 151 24.28 -10.66 -1.04
C PHE A 151 23.86 -9.26 -1.47
N LEU A 152 24.20 -8.22 -0.69
CA LEU A 152 23.93 -6.84 -1.03
C LEU A 152 24.63 -6.41 -2.34
N ASP A 153 25.94 -6.68 -2.45
CA ASP A 153 26.72 -6.37 -3.64
C ASP A 153 26.20 -7.14 -4.88
N LYS A 154 25.81 -8.40 -4.70
CA LYS A 154 25.25 -9.23 -5.78
C LYS A 154 23.84 -8.81 -6.19
N ASN A 155 23.06 -8.19 -5.29
CA ASN A 155 21.71 -7.75 -5.59
C ASN A 155 21.66 -6.76 -6.77
N LEU A 156 22.71 -5.96 -6.95
CA LEU A 156 22.82 -5.03 -8.09
C LEU A 156 22.80 -5.73 -9.45
N THR A 157 23.32 -6.96 -9.53
CA THR A 157 23.39 -7.77 -10.75
C THR A 157 22.44 -8.98 -10.76
N SER A 158 21.62 -9.13 -9.72
CA SER A 158 20.56 -10.14 -9.61
C SER A 158 19.18 -9.47 -9.62
N ASN A 159 18.48 -9.42 -8.50
CA ASN A 159 17.12 -8.89 -8.40
C ASN A 159 16.98 -7.50 -9.02
N SER A 160 17.80 -6.53 -8.59
CA SER A 160 17.69 -5.13 -9.05
C SER A 160 17.84 -4.98 -10.57
N SER A 161 18.76 -5.74 -11.20
CA SER A 161 18.92 -5.70 -12.66
C SER A 161 17.72 -6.29 -13.41
N TRP A 162 17.12 -7.37 -12.89
CA TRP A 162 15.96 -7.99 -13.53
C TRP A 162 14.68 -7.17 -13.34
N VAL A 163 14.51 -6.54 -12.18
CA VAL A 163 13.43 -5.57 -11.93
C VAL A 163 13.55 -4.40 -12.91
N ARG A 164 14.74 -3.80 -13.00
CA ARG A 164 14.99 -2.72 -13.95
C ARG A 164 14.75 -3.15 -15.41
N PHE A 165 15.20 -4.33 -15.79
CA PHE A 165 14.97 -4.85 -17.16
C PHE A 165 13.47 -5.03 -17.44
N PHE A 166 12.69 -5.50 -16.46
CA PHE A 166 11.24 -5.56 -16.58
C PHE A 166 10.62 -4.18 -16.82
N GLU A 167 11.02 -3.18 -16.03
CA GLU A 167 10.51 -1.82 -16.14
C GLU A 167 10.84 -1.18 -17.50
N GLU A 168 12.09 -1.29 -17.93
CA GLU A 168 12.51 -0.79 -19.23
C GLU A 168 11.74 -1.51 -20.36
N HIS A 169 11.66 -2.84 -20.30
CA HIS A 169 10.99 -3.64 -21.33
C HIS A 169 9.49 -3.33 -21.44
N ILE A 170 8.74 -3.26 -20.32
CA ILE A 170 7.31 -2.98 -20.37
C ILE A 170 7.00 -1.54 -20.80
N ASN A 171 7.87 -0.59 -20.49
CA ASN A 171 7.74 0.81 -20.91
C ASN A 171 8.02 0.99 -22.42
N ASP A 172 8.88 0.14 -23.00
CA ASP A 172 9.19 0.15 -24.43
C ASP A 172 8.08 -0.47 -25.29
N LEU A 173 7.16 -1.24 -24.68
CA LEU A 173 6.06 -1.87 -25.42
C LEU A 173 5.12 -0.82 -25.99
N LYS A 174 4.71 -1.05 -27.24
CA LYS A 174 3.80 -0.19 -27.99
C LYS A 174 2.53 -0.95 -28.36
N PHE A 175 1.40 -0.31 -28.08
CA PHE A 175 0.08 -0.87 -28.29
C PHE A 175 -0.65 -0.04 -29.34
N GLU A 176 -0.88 -0.63 -30.51
CA GLU A 176 -1.62 0.04 -31.58
C GLU A 176 -3.13 -0.11 -31.35
N ILE A 177 -3.84 1.01 -31.13
CA ILE A 177 -5.28 1.04 -30.87
C ILE A 177 -5.90 2.18 -31.68
N ASN A 178 -6.84 1.86 -32.57
CA ASN A 178 -7.50 2.85 -33.44
C ASN A 178 -6.52 3.67 -34.31
N GLY A 179 -5.41 3.05 -34.78
CA GLY A 179 -4.38 3.72 -35.58
C GLY A 179 -3.49 4.70 -34.81
N LYS A 180 -3.49 4.61 -33.48
CA LYS A 180 -2.61 5.36 -32.58
C LYS A 180 -1.79 4.40 -31.73
N GLU A 181 -0.55 4.78 -31.49
CA GLU A 181 0.35 4.07 -30.58
C GLU A 181 0.14 4.56 -29.14
N HIS A 182 0.02 3.62 -28.21
CA HIS A 182 -0.15 3.85 -26.78
C HIS A 182 0.94 3.14 -26.00
N ASN A 183 1.28 3.65 -24.81
CA ASN A 183 2.07 2.94 -23.82
C ASN A 183 1.21 1.91 -23.06
N SER A 184 1.81 1.11 -22.21
CA SER A 184 1.13 0.04 -21.45
C SER A 184 0.03 0.58 -20.53
N SER A 185 0.28 1.69 -19.84
CA SER A 185 -0.69 2.32 -18.92
C SER A 185 -1.92 2.83 -19.65
N ASP A 186 -1.71 3.56 -20.75
CA ASP A 186 -2.80 4.10 -21.56
C ASP A 186 -3.63 2.97 -22.20
N ALA A 187 -2.99 1.93 -22.72
CA ALA A 187 -3.69 0.78 -23.30
C ALA A 187 -4.56 0.05 -22.28
N LEU A 188 -4.03 -0.18 -21.07
CA LEU A 188 -4.79 -0.81 -19.97
C LEU A 188 -5.95 0.08 -19.49
N ASN A 189 -5.78 1.41 -19.45
CA ASN A 189 -6.84 2.35 -19.08
C ASN A 189 -8.02 2.31 -20.07
N LEU A 190 -7.76 2.06 -21.36
CA LEU A 190 -8.81 1.91 -22.36
C LEU A 190 -9.72 0.68 -22.14
N LEU A 191 -9.33 -0.28 -21.29
CA LEU A 191 -10.23 -1.37 -20.85
C LEU A 191 -11.37 -0.87 -19.92
N SER A 192 -11.31 0.38 -19.48
CA SER A 192 -12.36 1.04 -18.70
C SER A 192 -13.10 2.11 -19.50
N ASP A 193 -12.98 2.15 -20.83
CA ASP A 193 -13.71 3.08 -21.69
C ASP A 193 -15.21 2.75 -21.70
N HIS A 194 -16.05 3.77 -21.87
CA HIS A 194 -17.50 3.60 -22.01
C HIS A 194 -17.87 2.83 -23.29
N ASP A 195 -17.11 3.02 -24.38
CA ASP A 195 -17.32 2.38 -25.67
C ASP A 195 -16.77 0.96 -25.66
N GLU A 196 -17.64 -0.02 -25.88
CA GLU A 196 -17.28 -1.44 -25.95
C GLU A 196 -16.28 -1.73 -27.08
N ASP A 197 -16.42 -1.08 -28.25
CA ASP A 197 -15.50 -1.27 -29.36
C ASP A 197 -14.08 -0.80 -29.04
N VAL A 198 -13.96 0.27 -28.26
CA VAL A 198 -12.66 0.76 -27.76
C VAL A 198 -12.06 -0.27 -26.79
N ARG A 199 -12.82 -0.77 -25.81
CA ARG A 199 -12.35 -1.80 -24.88
C ARG A 199 -11.90 -3.05 -25.59
N LYS A 200 -12.68 -3.54 -26.55
CA LYS A 200 -12.35 -4.74 -27.34
C LYS A 200 -11.07 -4.58 -28.15
N LYS A 201 -10.88 -3.43 -28.81
CA LYS A 201 -9.67 -3.14 -29.60
C LYS A 201 -8.45 -3.02 -28.70
N ALA A 202 -8.60 -2.38 -27.54
CA ALA A 202 -7.55 -2.31 -26.53
C ALA A 202 -7.16 -3.71 -26.06
N ALA A 203 -8.14 -4.55 -25.71
CA ALA A 203 -7.93 -5.93 -25.32
C ALA A 203 -7.16 -6.73 -26.38
N SER A 204 -7.58 -6.65 -27.63
CA SER A 204 -6.92 -7.36 -28.74
C SER A 204 -5.48 -6.92 -28.96
N SER A 205 -5.20 -5.60 -28.85
CA SER A 205 -3.83 -5.08 -28.95
C SER A 205 -2.96 -5.55 -27.78
N ILE A 206 -3.49 -5.53 -26.56
CA ILE A 206 -2.81 -5.99 -25.35
C ILE A 206 -2.50 -7.50 -25.44
N GLU A 207 -3.46 -8.33 -25.84
CA GLU A 207 -3.27 -9.77 -26.06
C GLU A 207 -2.12 -10.03 -27.05
N TYR A 208 -2.12 -9.34 -28.19
CA TYR A 208 -1.09 -9.49 -29.21
C TYR A 208 0.31 -9.11 -28.69
N VAL A 209 0.43 -7.97 -28.03
CA VAL A 209 1.71 -7.47 -27.52
C VAL A 209 2.25 -8.38 -26.41
N PHE A 210 1.41 -8.79 -25.46
CA PHE A 210 1.83 -9.70 -24.39
C PHE A 210 2.21 -11.08 -24.91
N GLN A 211 1.44 -11.63 -25.86
CA GLN A 211 1.78 -12.92 -26.51
C GLN A 211 3.12 -12.83 -27.24
N SER A 212 3.41 -11.73 -27.93
CA SER A 212 4.66 -11.52 -28.65
C SER A 212 5.88 -11.44 -27.73
N ASN A 213 5.68 -11.02 -26.47
CA ASN A 213 6.74 -10.81 -25.47
C ASN A 213 6.73 -11.85 -24.34
N VAL A 214 5.84 -12.85 -24.39
CA VAL A 214 5.64 -13.80 -23.29
C VAL A 214 6.92 -14.55 -22.89
N LYS A 215 7.81 -14.86 -23.85
CA LYS A 215 9.08 -15.53 -23.55
C LYS A 215 9.99 -14.68 -22.66
N THR A 216 10.07 -13.37 -22.92
CA THR A 216 10.87 -12.44 -22.13
C THR A 216 10.32 -12.36 -20.69
N PHE A 217 9.02 -12.17 -20.54
CA PHE A 217 8.38 -12.13 -19.23
C PHE A 217 8.49 -13.46 -18.47
N THR A 218 8.36 -14.60 -19.18
CA THR A 218 8.58 -15.93 -18.59
C THR A 218 9.98 -16.07 -18.03
N PHE A 219 11.00 -15.61 -18.77
CA PHE A 219 12.39 -15.68 -18.32
C PHE A 219 12.63 -14.77 -17.11
N ILE A 220 12.10 -13.54 -17.10
CA ILE A 220 12.18 -12.62 -15.97
C ILE A 220 11.54 -13.26 -14.72
N THR A 221 10.32 -13.76 -14.85
CA THR A 221 9.57 -14.39 -13.74
C THR A 221 10.32 -15.60 -13.17
N ASN A 222 10.80 -16.50 -14.03
CA ASN A 222 11.59 -17.65 -13.60
C ASN A 222 12.88 -17.25 -12.89
N THR A 223 13.55 -16.22 -13.38
CA THR A 223 14.82 -15.75 -12.81
C THR A 223 14.60 -15.13 -11.43
N LEU A 224 13.63 -14.21 -11.30
CA LEU A 224 13.31 -13.56 -10.03
C LEU A 224 12.76 -14.54 -9.00
N ALA A 225 11.87 -15.46 -9.40
CA ALA A 225 11.40 -16.50 -8.50
C ALA A 225 12.55 -17.41 -8.02
N LYS A 226 13.51 -17.75 -8.91
CA LYS A 226 14.69 -18.54 -8.52
C LYS A 226 15.65 -17.77 -7.62
N ASP A 227 15.86 -16.47 -7.88
CA ASP A 227 16.63 -15.58 -7.02
C ASP A 227 16.04 -15.54 -5.61
N LYS A 228 14.71 -15.32 -5.52
CA LYS A 228 14.00 -15.37 -4.23
C LYS A 228 14.14 -16.72 -3.52
N ILE A 229 13.97 -17.84 -4.21
CA ILE A 229 14.14 -19.19 -3.65
C ILE A 229 15.56 -19.37 -3.09
N THR A 230 16.56 -18.82 -3.77
CA THR A 230 17.96 -18.88 -3.33
C THR A 230 18.18 -18.05 -2.06
N ASN A 231 17.64 -16.82 -2.03
CA ASN A 231 17.65 -15.97 -0.84
C ASN A 231 16.93 -16.63 0.33
N ASP A 232 15.70 -17.12 0.11
CA ASP A 232 14.90 -17.79 1.14
C ASP A 232 15.62 -19.00 1.74
N LYS A 233 16.29 -19.81 0.91
CA LYS A 233 17.08 -20.96 1.36
C LYS A 233 18.23 -20.55 2.29
N TRP A 234 19.01 -19.55 1.90
CA TRP A 234 20.14 -19.09 2.69
C TRP A 234 19.72 -18.40 3.98
N ARG A 235 18.59 -17.70 3.95
CA ARG A 235 17.99 -17.03 5.09
C ARG A 235 17.08 -17.93 5.93
N ASN A 236 17.03 -19.23 5.62
CA ASN A 236 16.25 -20.22 6.36
C ASN A 236 14.75 -19.92 6.47
N TYR A 237 14.14 -19.33 5.42
CA TYR A 237 12.69 -19.18 5.36
C TYR A 237 12.02 -20.52 5.00
N SER A 238 10.97 -20.89 5.73
CA SER A 238 10.26 -22.17 5.58
C SER A 238 9.32 -22.18 4.35
N SER A 239 8.86 -21.00 3.94
CA SER A 239 7.95 -20.84 2.80
C SER A 239 8.26 -19.57 2.00
N PRO A 240 7.87 -19.49 0.72
CA PRO A 240 8.10 -18.27 -0.07
C PRO A 240 7.36 -17.04 0.45
N VAL A 241 6.31 -17.21 1.25
CA VAL A 241 5.50 -16.11 1.81
C VAL A 241 6.07 -15.60 3.13
N GLU A 242 6.86 -16.40 3.86
CA GLU A 242 7.27 -16.12 5.23
C GLU A 242 8.01 -14.79 5.38
N SER A 243 8.94 -14.49 4.48
CA SER A 243 9.67 -13.20 4.52
C SER A 243 8.73 -11.99 4.42
N ARG A 244 7.66 -12.12 3.63
CA ARG A 244 6.64 -11.08 3.49
C ARG A 244 5.79 -10.97 4.76
N ASN A 245 5.38 -12.10 5.33
CA ASN A 245 4.60 -12.13 6.57
C ASN A 245 5.38 -11.48 7.73
N LEU A 246 6.66 -11.77 7.85
CA LEU A 246 7.51 -11.12 8.85
C LEU A 246 7.64 -9.62 8.63
N ALA A 247 7.84 -9.18 7.38
CA ALA A 247 7.91 -7.77 7.05
C ALA A 247 6.58 -7.03 7.31
N ASN A 248 5.45 -7.71 7.12
CA ASN A 248 4.12 -7.17 7.39
C ASN A 248 3.70 -7.31 8.86
N ASN A 249 4.55 -7.89 9.71
CA ASN A 249 4.26 -8.13 11.12
C ASN A 249 3.00 -8.96 11.36
N VAL A 250 2.81 -10.05 10.58
CA VAL A 250 1.63 -10.92 10.64
C VAL A 250 2.04 -12.39 10.60
N GLU A 251 1.30 -13.24 11.29
CA GLU A 251 1.51 -14.69 11.31
C GLU A 251 0.93 -15.35 10.05
N GLY A 252 1.61 -16.39 9.54
CA GLY A 252 1.17 -17.12 8.35
C GLY A 252 -0.26 -17.68 8.46
N GLY A 253 -0.65 -18.16 9.65
CA GLY A 253 -2.00 -18.65 9.89
C GLY A 253 -3.11 -17.61 9.72
N VAL A 254 -2.81 -16.33 9.98
CA VAL A 254 -3.73 -15.21 9.75
C VAL A 254 -3.92 -14.96 8.25
N VAL A 255 -2.83 -14.96 7.48
CA VAL A 255 -2.86 -14.78 6.03
C VAL A 255 -3.60 -15.95 5.36
N ASP A 256 -3.37 -17.17 5.83
CA ASP A 256 -4.10 -18.35 5.35
C ASP A 256 -5.60 -18.28 5.67
N ALA A 257 -5.98 -17.80 6.86
CA ALA A 257 -7.37 -17.61 7.23
C ALA A 257 -8.06 -16.57 6.33
N LEU A 258 -7.40 -15.46 6.04
CA LEU A 258 -7.88 -14.45 5.09
C LEU A 258 -8.06 -15.04 3.70
N SER A 259 -7.00 -15.66 3.13
CA SER A 259 -7.06 -16.22 1.77
C SER A 259 -8.18 -17.25 1.62
N LYS A 260 -8.30 -18.22 2.57
CA LYS A 260 -9.37 -19.21 2.58
C LYS A 260 -10.76 -18.58 2.71
N SER A 261 -10.89 -17.52 3.50
CA SER A 261 -12.18 -16.83 3.65
C SER A 261 -12.59 -16.14 2.36
N VAL A 262 -11.69 -15.45 1.69
CA VAL A 262 -11.98 -14.77 0.42
C VAL A 262 -12.29 -15.79 -0.69
N THR A 263 -11.45 -16.81 -0.87
CA THR A 263 -11.66 -17.84 -1.92
C THR A 263 -12.97 -18.59 -1.75
N SER A 264 -13.38 -18.89 -0.51
CA SER A 264 -14.67 -19.53 -0.23
C SER A 264 -15.88 -18.63 -0.50
N ASN A 265 -15.68 -17.31 -0.61
CA ASN A 265 -16.74 -16.33 -0.86
C ASN A 265 -16.82 -15.82 -2.31
N TYR A 266 -16.00 -16.30 -3.22
CA TYR A 266 -16.08 -15.89 -4.63
C TYR A 266 -17.50 -15.97 -5.20
N LYS A 267 -18.24 -17.03 -4.90
CA LYS A 267 -19.63 -17.22 -5.37
C LYS A 267 -20.57 -16.13 -4.89
N ASN A 268 -20.42 -15.70 -3.64
CA ASN A 268 -21.32 -14.72 -3.02
C ASN A 268 -20.94 -13.27 -3.35
N ILE A 269 -19.71 -13.03 -3.83
CA ILE A 269 -19.17 -11.70 -4.10
C ILE A 269 -19.01 -11.52 -5.62
N SER A 270 -17.86 -11.89 -6.17
CA SER A 270 -17.51 -11.60 -7.57
C SER A 270 -18.42 -12.29 -8.57
N HIS A 271 -18.72 -13.59 -8.39
CA HIS A 271 -19.59 -14.32 -9.34
C HIS A 271 -20.98 -13.71 -9.38
N ARG A 272 -21.57 -13.42 -8.20
CA ARG A 272 -22.88 -12.78 -8.10
C ARG A 272 -22.89 -11.39 -8.72
N TYR A 273 -21.86 -10.57 -8.41
CA TYR A 273 -21.78 -9.22 -8.98
C TYR A 273 -21.67 -9.26 -10.51
N TYR A 274 -20.82 -10.14 -11.06
CA TYR A 274 -20.67 -10.24 -12.52
C TYR A 274 -21.90 -10.85 -13.20
N GLU A 275 -22.70 -11.69 -12.52
CA GLU A 275 -24.01 -12.10 -12.99
C GLU A 275 -24.96 -10.88 -13.12
N ILE A 276 -25.04 -10.04 -12.10
CA ILE A 276 -25.84 -8.80 -12.13
C ILE A 276 -25.35 -7.89 -13.24
N LYS A 277 -24.03 -7.64 -13.32
CA LYS A 277 -23.43 -6.78 -14.33
C LYS A 277 -23.68 -7.29 -15.76
N SER A 278 -23.62 -8.62 -15.99
CA SER A 278 -23.91 -9.18 -17.30
C SER A 278 -25.35 -8.89 -17.77
N LYS A 279 -26.31 -8.98 -16.85
CA LYS A 279 -27.72 -8.62 -17.11
C LYS A 279 -27.89 -7.13 -17.45
N LEU A 280 -27.18 -6.23 -16.74
CA LEU A 280 -27.18 -4.79 -17.01
C LEU A 280 -26.62 -4.44 -18.39
N PHE A 281 -25.66 -5.21 -18.87
CA PHE A 281 -25.06 -5.05 -20.20
C PHE A 281 -25.82 -5.83 -21.29
N ASN A 282 -26.98 -6.46 -20.96
CA ASN A 282 -27.76 -7.29 -21.85
C ASN A 282 -26.94 -8.45 -22.48
N LYS A 283 -26.02 -9.03 -21.72
CA LYS A 283 -25.16 -10.15 -22.12
C LYS A 283 -25.43 -11.37 -21.25
N GLN A 284 -25.34 -12.56 -21.84
CA GLN A 284 -25.34 -13.81 -21.05
C GLN A 284 -24.04 -13.97 -20.26
N GLN A 285 -22.95 -13.51 -20.83
CA GLN A 285 -21.59 -13.54 -20.29
C GLN A 285 -20.88 -12.26 -20.74
N LEU A 286 -20.19 -11.59 -19.82
CA LEU A 286 -19.30 -10.48 -20.13
C LEU A 286 -18.00 -11.02 -20.72
N ASP A 287 -17.45 -10.37 -21.72
CA ASP A 287 -16.05 -10.62 -22.07
C ASP A 287 -15.14 -10.01 -20.99
N TYR A 288 -13.93 -10.54 -20.80
CA TYR A 288 -13.03 -10.08 -19.72
C TYR A 288 -12.70 -8.58 -19.79
N TRP A 289 -12.73 -7.96 -20.99
CA TRP A 289 -12.54 -6.52 -21.16
C TRP A 289 -13.73 -5.69 -20.69
N ASP A 290 -14.89 -6.29 -20.46
CA ASP A 290 -16.06 -5.61 -19.90
C ASP A 290 -16.04 -5.59 -18.35
N ARG A 291 -15.09 -6.30 -17.73
CA ARG A 291 -15.01 -6.40 -16.27
C ARG A 291 -15.01 -5.04 -15.59
N ASN A 292 -14.19 -4.10 -16.10
CA ASN A 292 -14.05 -2.75 -15.57
C ASN A 292 -14.84 -1.71 -16.40
N ALA A 293 -15.76 -2.14 -17.29
CA ALA A 293 -16.61 -1.23 -18.02
C ALA A 293 -17.46 -0.41 -17.04
N PRO A 294 -17.51 0.92 -17.17
CA PRO A 294 -18.23 1.77 -16.23
C PRO A 294 -19.75 1.50 -16.28
N TYR A 295 -20.43 1.78 -15.17
CA TYR A 295 -21.88 1.67 -15.09
C TYR A 295 -22.54 2.53 -16.19
N PRO A 296 -23.53 1.99 -16.93
CA PRO A 296 -24.26 2.74 -17.93
C PRO A 296 -24.85 4.03 -17.33
N ASN A 297 -24.77 5.13 -18.05
CA ASN A 297 -25.29 6.45 -17.62
C ASN A 297 -24.60 7.06 -16.37
N SER A 298 -23.32 6.72 -16.13
CA SER A 298 -22.57 7.35 -15.03
C SER A 298 -22.62 8.89 -15.08
N PRO A 299 -22.85 9.56 -13.94
CA PRO A 299 -22.92 11.01 -13.87
C PRO A 299 -21.60 11.65 -14.33
N ARG A 300 -21.70 12.71 -15.14
CA ARG A 300 -20.54 13.51 -15.60
C ARG A 300 -20.36 14.80 -14.82
N LYS A 301 -21.04 14.94 -13.65
CA LYS A 301 -20.94 16.16 -12.83
C LYS A 301 -19.51 16.30 -12.30
N LYS A 302 -18.92 17.48 -12.49
CA LYS A 302 -17.66 17.85 -11.83
C LYS A 302 -17.95 18.41 -10.44
N ILE A 303 -17.24 17.91 -9.46
CA ILE A 303 -17.25 18.38 -8.07
C ILE A 303 -16.15 19.43 -7.92
N GLN A 304 -16.48 20.60 -7.41
CA GLN A 304 -15.50 21.66 -7.15
C GLN A 304 -14.73 21.37 -5.87
N TRP A 305 -13.56 21.97 -5.71
CA TRP A 305 -12.68 21.70 -4.55
C TRP A 305 -13.36 21.99 -3.20
N GLU A 306 -14.03 23.15 -3.05
CA GLU A 306 -14.74 23.49 -1.81
C GLU A 306 -15.94 22.54 -1.56
N GLU A 307 -16.64 22.08 -2.60
CA GLU A 307 -17.69 21.05 -2.47
C GLU A 307 -17.08 19.72 -1.96
N ALA A 308 -15.93 19.31 -2.50
CA ALA A 308 -15.21 18.09 -2.07
C ALA A 308 -14.76 18.20 -0.60
N LYS A 309 -14.18 19.34 -0.22
CA LYS A 309 -13.77 19.65 1.15
C LYS A 309 -14.96 19.57 2.11
N ASP A 310 -16.09 20.18 1.76
CA ASP A 310 -17.29 20.16 2.60
C ASP A 310 -17.86 18.74 2.76
N ILE A 311 -17.87 17.94 1.69
CA ILE A 311 -18.28 16.53 1.75
C ILE A 311 -17.41 15.77 2.72
N VAL A 312 -16.08 15.86 2.59
CA VAL A 312 -15.13 15.14 3.44
C VAL A 312 -15.25 15.60 4.90
N LEU A 313 -15.30 16.90 5.16
CA LEU A 313 -15.44 17.43 6.54
C LEU A 313 -16.74 16.97 7.20
N ARG A 314 -17.86 16.93 6.48
CA ARG A 314 -19.13 16.39 7.00
C ARG A 314 -19.02 14.89 7.27
N SER A 315 -18.42 14.15 6.37
CA SER A 315 -18.26 12.69 6.48
C SER A 315 -17.47 12.30 7.72
N TYR A 316 -16.35 12.96 7.96
CA TYR A 316 -15.55 12.75 9.17
C TYR A 316 -16.26 13.23 10.43
N GLY A 317 -16.97 14.37 10.37
CA GLY A 317 -17.75 14.91 11.49
C GLY A 317 -18.93 14.05 11.87
N ASN A 318 -19.58 13.38 10.92
CA ASN A 318 -20.66 12.42 11.20
C ASN A 318 -20.16 11.22 12.02
N PHE A 319 -18.91 10.82 11.83
CA PHE A 319 -18.29 9.80 12.66
C PHE A 319 -17.86 10.37 14.01
N ASP A 320 -16.96 11.38 14.00
CA ASP A 320 -16.46 11.99 15.24
C ASP A 320 -15.94 13.42 15.00
N GLN A 321 -16.28 14.34 15.89
CA GLN A 321 -15.87 15.75 15.76
C GLN A 321 -14.34 15.92 15.82
N SER A 322 -13.63 15.11 16.62
CA SER A 322 -12.18 15.20 16.74
C SER A 322 -11.46 14.85 15.43
N PHE A 323 -12.02 13.90 14.65
CA PHE A 323 -11.50 13.59 13.31
C PHE A 323 -11.72 14.74 12.34
N ARG A 324 -12.92 15.33 12.34
CA ARG A 324 -13.21 16.52 11.53
C ARG A 324 -12.24 17.65 11.85
N ASP A 325 -11.94 17.86 13.11
CA ASP A 325 -11.05 18.93 13.56
C ASP A 325 -9.60 18.69 13.08
N ILE A 326 -9.12 17.43 13.08
CA ILE A 326 -7.82 17.06 12.51
C ILE A 326 -7.82 17.28 10.99
N VAL A 327 -8.83 16.79 10.27
CA VAL A 327 -8.95 16.98 8.81
C VAL A 327 -8.98 18.47 8.45
N LEU A 328 -9.67 19.29 9.26
CA LEU A 328 -9.73 20.73 9.05
C LEU A 328 -8.34 21.40 9.09
N LEU A 329 -7.41 20.91 9.93
CA LEU A 329 -6.02 21.43 9.98
C LEU A 329 -5.32 21.29 8.63
N PHE A 330 -5.52 20.18 7.92
CA PHE A 330 -4.91 19.96 6.61
C PHE A 330 -5.35 21.01 5.58
N PHE A 331 -6.63 21.38 5.61
CA PHE A 331 -7.17 22.43 4.72
C PHE A 331 -6.77 23.84 5.13
N GLN A 332 -6.69 24.12 6.44
CA GLN A 332 -6.39 25.47 6.94
C GLN A 332 -4.91 25.86 6.82
N ASN A 333 -4.02 24.87 6.92
CA ASN A 333 -2.59 25.12 7.00
C ASN A 333 -1.84 24.82 5.70
N ASN A 334 -2.54 24.57 4.59
CA ASN A 334 -1.93 24.20 3.31
C ASN A 334 -1.03 22.94 3.41
N TRP A 335 -1.54 21.88 4.05
CA TRP A 335 -0.84 20.59 4.13
C TRP A 335 -1.21 19.66 2.96
N ILE A 336 -2.00 20.14 2.01
CA ILE A 336 -2.48 19.39 0.84
C ILE A 336 -1.96 20.07 -0.44
N ASP A 337 -1.34 19.28 -1.32
CA ASP A 337 -1.05 19.66 -2.69
C ASP A 337 -2.03 18.94 -3.62
N ALA A 338 -2.97 19.67 -4.23
CA ALA A 338 -4.01 19.11 -5.09
C ALA A 338 -3.93 19.61 -6.54
N GLU A 339 -3.07 20.59 -6.83
CA GLU A 339 -2.96 21.20 -8.15
C GLU A 339 -2.43 20.20 -9.20
N LEU A 340 -3.00 20.27 -10.41
CA LEU A 340 -2.55 19.47 -11.55
C LEU A 340 -1.34 20.15 -12.22
N LYS A 341 -0.17 19.52 -12.14
CA LYS A 341 1.09 20.05 -12.69
C LYS A 341 1.80 19.00 -13.54
N SER A 342 2.44 19.46 -14.60
CA SER A 342 3.41 18.62 -15.32
C SER A 342 4.61 18.32 -14.42
N GLY A 343 5.06 17.08 -14.39
CA GLY A 343 6.18 16.64 -13.54
C GLY A 343 5.83 16.38 -12.08
N LYS A 344 4.58 16.53 -11.67
CA LYS A 344 4.11 16.09 -10.36
C LYS A 344 3.96 14.57 -10.32
N SER A 345 4.23 13.97 -9.16
CA SER A 345 4.03 12.54 -8.93
C SER A 345 2.60 12.11 -9.29
N PRO A 346 2.42 11.03 -10.05
CA PRO A 346 1.10 10.50 -10.37
C PRO A 346 0.47 9.84 -9.13
N GLY A 347 -0.87 9.76 -9.11
CA GLY A 347 -1.62 9.16 -8.00
C GLY A 347 -1.81 10.10 -6.82
N ALA A 348 -1.84 9.54 -5.61
CA ALA A 348 -1.98 10.25 -4.35
C ALA A 348 -1.20 9.52 -3.25
N PHE A 349 -0.80 10.24 -2.21
CA PHE A 349 -0.21 9.67 -0.99
C PHE A 349 -0.31 10.63 0.20
N ALA A 350 -0.26 10.07 1.40
CA ALA A 350 -0.02 10.81 2.64
C ALA A 350 1.39 10.50 3.17
N ALA A 351 2.21 11.52 3.34
CA ALA A 351 3.56 11.42 3.89
C ALA A 351 3.53 11.68 5.39
N SER A 352 3.93 10.69 6.20
CA SER A 352 3.95 10.79 7.66
C SER A 352 4.96 11.82 8.19
N THR A 353 6.01 12.10 7.42
CA THR A 353 7.11 12.98 7.80
C THR A 353 7.77 12.58 9.13
N ILE A 354 8.01 13.55 10.02
CA ILE A 354 8.62 13.34 11.33
C ILE A 354 7.67 13.80 12.45
N PRO A 355 7.78 13.27 13.68
CA PRO A 355 6.88 13.60 14.80
C PRO A 355 6.82 15.09 15.17
N SER A 356 7.91 15.83 14.99
CA SER A 356 7.98 17.27 15.27
C SER A 356 7.31 18.14 14.19
N ILE A 357 6.97 17.55 13.04
CA ILE A 357 6.22 18.18 11.93
C ILE A 357 4.91 17.41 11.77
N HIS A 358 4.05 17.82 10.87
CA HIS A 358 2.77 17.17 10.58
C HIS A 358 2.84 16.39 9.26
N PRO A 359 1.89 15.48 9.01
CA PRO A 359 1.78 14.80 7.72
C PRO A 359 1.40 15.78 6.59
N TYR A 360 1.80 15.41 5.36
CA TYR A 360 1.43 16.12 4.13
C TYR A 360 0.73 15.18 3.17
N ILE A 361 -0.21 15.73 2.39
CA ILE A 361 -0.98 14.97 1.40
C ILE A 361 -0.70 15.50 -0.01
N LEU A 362 -0.39 14.59 -0.94
CA LEU A 362 -0.38 14.88 -2.37
C LEU A 362 -1.56 14.17 -3.02
N THR A 363 -2.31 14.88 -3.86
CA THR A 363 -3.34 14.32 -4.73
C THR A 363 -3.37 15.05 -6.07
N ASN A 364 -3.96 14.43 -7.08
CA ASN A 364 -4.21 15.03 -8.39
C ASN A 364 -5.71 15.18 -8.60
N PHE A 365 -6.29 16.35 -8.27
CA PHE A 365 -7.73 16.55 -8.21
C PHE A 365 -8.31 17.03 -9.55
N HIS A 366 -9.02 16.16 -10.27
CA HIS A 366 -9.71 16.46 -11.55
C HIS A 366 -11.18 16.84 -11.38
N GLY A 367 -11.73 16.73 -10.16
CA GLY A 367 -13.15 17.00 -9.86
C GLY A 367 -14.09 15.84 -10.17
N LYS A 368 -13.60 14.59 -10.16
CA LYS A 368 -14.42 13.39 -10.26
C LYS A 368 -14.84 12.91 -8.87
N THR A 369 -15.93 12.16 -8.78
CA THR A 369 -16.34 11.51 -7.51
C THR A 369 -15.22 10.66 -6.91
N ARG A 370 -14.46 9.94 -7.75
CA ARG A 370 -13.28 9.17 -7.32
C ARG A 370 -12.23 10.04 -6.65
N ASP A 371 -12.02 11.28 -7.11
CA ASP A 371 -11.01 12.16 -6.51
C ASP A 371 -11.41 12.61 -5.10
N VAL A 372 -12.72 12.75 -4.82
CA VAL A 372 -13.25 13.01 -3.48
C VAL A 372 -12.99 11.80 -2.56
N MET A 373 -13.21 10.59 -3.07
CA MET A 373 -12.92 9.35 -2.34
C MET A 373 -11.42 9.22 -2.05
N THR A 374 -10.57 9.51 -3.04
CA THR A 374 -9.11 9.52 -2.87
C THR A 374 -8.68 10.57 -1.84
N LEU A 375 -9.24 11.77 -1.89
CA LEU A 375 -8.95 12.82 -0.90
C LEU A 375 -9.34 12.37 0.51
N ALA A 376 -10.50 11.73 0.67
CA ALA A 376 -10.93 11.18 1.96
C ALA A 376 -9.99 10.05 2.42
N HIS A 377 -9.55 9.20 1.51
CA HIS A 377 -8.59 8.12 1.79
C HIS A 377 -7.27 8.69 2.32
N GLU A 378 -6.65 9.61 1.60
CA GLU A 378 -5.37 10.21 2.01
C GLU A 378 -5.49 11.01 3.32
N LEU A 379 -6.61 11.71 3.53
CA LEU A 379 -6.90 12.37 4.80
C LEU A 379 -7.06 11.39 5.96
N GLY A 380 -7.56 10.18 5.70
CA GLY A 380 -7.58 9.10 6.68
C GLY A 380 -6.16 8.68 7.11
N HIS A 381 -5.26 8.46 6.15
CA HIS A 381 -3.85 8.26 6.46
C HIS A 381 -3.27 9.44 7.24
N GLY A 382 -3.54 10.67 6.80
CA GLY A 382 -3.10 11.88 7.49
C GLY A 382 -3.57 11.94 8.94
N CYS A 383 -4.84 11.62 9.22
CA CYS A 383 -5.38 11.53 10.58
C CYS A 383 -4.65 10.46 11.41
N HIS A 384 -4.42 9.28 10.84
CA HIS A 384 -3.71 8.19 11.51
C HIS A 384 -2.29 8.62 11.90
N GLN A 385 -1.55 9.14 10.93
CA GLN A 385 -0.18 9.63 11.11
C GLN A 385 -0.10 10.77 12.12
N TYR A 386 -1.05 11.72 12.09
CA TYR A 386 -1.15 12.80 13.06
C TYR A 386 -1.40 12.30 14.48
N LEU A 387 -2.26 11.29 14.65
CA LEU A 387 -2.56 10.71 15.95
C LEU A 387 -1.40 9.86 16.49
N SER A 388 -0.73 9.08 15.62
CA SER A 388 0.37 8.20 16.01
C SER A 388 1.70 8.93 16.22
N SER A 389 1.89 10.15 15.66
CA SER A 389 3.14 10.92 15.77
C SER A 389 3.63 11.10 17.21
N LYS A 390 2.69 11.16 18.17
CA LYS A 390 3.00 11.28 19.61
C LYS A 390 3.75 10.08 20.20
N GLN A 391 3.82 8.95 19.49
CA GLN A 391 4.61 7.79 19.90
C GLN A 391 6.13 7.98 19.69
N GLY A 392 6.54 8.97 18.91
CA GLY A 392 7.92 9.18 18.47
C GLY A 392 8.22 8.51 17.13
N LEU A 393 9.41 8.77 16.59
CA LEU A 393 9.78 8.37 15.23
C LEU A 393 9.71 6.85 15.00
N LEU A 394 10.28 6.06 15.93
CA LEU A 394 10.37 4.61 15.80
C LEU A 394 9.04 3.90 16.01
N LEU A 395 8.10 4.52 16.70
CA LEU A 395 6.83 3.92 17.10
C LEU A 395 5.60 4.54 16.41
N SER A 396 5.74 5.66 15.71
CA SER A 396 4.64 6.28 14.97
C SER A 396 4.28 5.53 13.69
N SER A 397 5.26 4.85 13.08
CA SER A 397 5.05 4.07 11.86
C SER A 397 4.12 2.90 12.14
N THR A 398 2.99 2.88 11.44
CA THR A 398 1.97 1.84 11.58
C THR A 398 2.34 0.63 10.74
N PRO A 399 2.29 -0.60 11.30
CA PRO A 399 2.47 -1.82 10.50
C PRO A 399 1.48 -1.87 9.34
N LEU A 400 1.91 -2.42 8.20
CA LEU A 400 1.11 -2.49 6.97
C LEU A 400 -0.28 -3.12 7.19
N THR A 401 -0.38 -4.08 8.12
CA THR A 401 -1.64 -4.72 8.52
C THR A 401 -2.68 -3.77 9.12
N LEU A 402 -2.24 -2.62 9.65
CA LEU A 402 -3.08 -1.59 10.24
C LEU A 402 -3.04 -0.26 9.46
N ALA A 403 -2.19 -0.15 8.45
CA ALA A 403 -1.98 1.12 7.74
C ALA A 403 -3.27 1.67 7.12
N GLU A 404 -4.10 0.78 6.58
CA GLU A 404 -5.36 1.17 5.91
C GLU A 404 -6.55 1.37 6.87
N THR A 405 -6.36 1.20 8.18
CA THR A 405 -7.50 1.27 9.11
C THR A 405 -8.18 2.63 9.14
N ALA A 406 -7.48 3.71 8.89
CA ALA A 406 -8.08 5.04 8.87
C ALA A 406 -8.44 5.52 7.46
N SER A 407 -7.66 5.17 6.46
CA SER A 407 -7.86 5.60 5.07
C SER A 407 -9.12 4.98 4.47
N VAL A 408 -9.23 3.66 4.49
CA VAL A 408 -10.42 2.95 3.98
C VAL A 408 -11.65 3.23 4.85
N PHE A 409 -11.48 3.46 6.16
CA PHE A 409 -12.59 3.87 7.03
C PHE A 409 -13.12 5.26 6.65
N GLY A 410 -12.24 6.25 6.48
CA GLY A 410 -12.62 7.61 6.06
C GLY A 410 -13.26 7.64 4.67
N GLU A 411 -12.72 6.83 3.75
CA GLU A 411 -13.30 6.62 2.44
C GLU A 411 -14.72 6.04 2.53
N MET A 412 -14.96 5.02 3.37
CA MET A 412 -16.28 4.43 3.54
C MET A 412 -17.28 5.40 4.18
N MET A 413 -16.86 6.22 5.16
CA MET A 413 -17.72 7.26 5.72
C MET A 413 -18.11 8.30 4.66
N THR A 414 -17.17 8.66 3.80
CA THR A 414 -17.41 9.60 2.68
C THR A 414 -18.32 8.97 1.63
N PHE A 415 -18.11 7.71 1.29
CA PHE A 415 -19.01 6.97 0.40
C PHE A 415 -20.45 6.96 0.93
N ARG A 416 -20.67 6.67 2.22
CA ARG A 416 -22.00 6.67 2.85
C ARG A 416 -22.66 8.06 2.77
N THR A 417 -21.91 9.11 3.08
CA THR A 417 -22.42 10.50 2.97
C THR A 417 -22.86 10.80 1.54
N LEU A 418 -22.03 10.46 0.55
CA LEU A 418 -22.40 10.65 -0.88
C LEU A 418 -23.61 9.81 -1.27
N LEU A 419 -23.71 8.58 -0.76
CA LEU A 419 -24.82 7.68 -1.06
C LEU A 419 -26.15 8.22 -0.51
N ASP A 420 -26.15 8.76 0.71
CA ASP A 420 -27.33 9.30 1.38
C ASP A 420 -27.84 10.61 0.72
N GLU A 421 -26.94 11.40 0.14
CA GLU A 421 -27.25 12.66 -0.54
C GLU A 421 -27.59 12.47 -2.05
N SER A 422 -27.51 11.24 -2.58
CA SER A 422 -27.62 10.95 -3.99
C SER A 422 -29.06 10.66 -4.44
N ASP A 423 -29.38 11.05 -5.69
CA ASP A 423 -30.56 10.54 -6.39
C ASP A 423 -30.42 9.05 -6.75
N THR A 424 -31.51 8.43 -7.19
CA THR A 424 -31.57 6.99 -7.48
C THR A 424 -30.51 6.52 -8.48
N GLU A 425 -30.28 7.27 -9.56
CA GLU A 425 -29.31 6.86 -10.59
C GLU A 425 -27.86 7.06 -10.13
N THR A 426 -27.58 8.16 -9.46
CA THR A 426 -26.28 8.40 -8.84
C THR A 426 -25.98 7.35 -7.77
N ARG A 427 -26.98 6.94 -6.97
CA ARG A 427 -26.85 5.89 -5.96
C ARG A 427 -26.43 4.55 -6.58
N LYS A 428 -27.06 4.13 -7.68
CA LYS A 428 -26.69 2.90 -8.41
C LYS A 428 -25.24 2.96 -8.89
N PHE A 429 -24.84 4.09 -9.47
CA PHE A 429 -23.47 4.30 -9.93
C PHE A 429 -22.47 4.21 -8.78
N LEU A 430 -22.73 4.84 -7.64
CA LEU A 430 -21.86 4.81 -6.47
C LEU A 430 -21.72 3.39 -5.93
N LEU A 431 -22.83 2.66 -5.79
CA LEU A 431 -22.83 1.26 -5.33
C LEU A 431 -22.02 0.37 -6.27
N ALA A 432 -22.28 0.44 -7.58
CA ALA A 432 -21.55 -0.35 -8.56
C ALA A 432 -20.05 -0.05 -8.53
N SER A 433 -19.67 1.23 -8.47
CA SER A 433 -18.27 1.65 -8.41
C SER A 433 -17.57 1.14 -7.13
N LYS A 434 -18.22 1.26 -5.97
CA LYS A 434 -17.65 0.79 -4.69
C LYS A 434 -17.51 -0.73 -4.65
N ILE A 435 -18.50 -1.46 -5.14
CA ILE A 435 -18.44 -2.93 -5.21
C ILE A 435 -17.29 -3.37 -6.13
N GLU A 436 -17.12 -2.75 -7.29
CA GLU A 436 -16.01 -3.05 -8.22
C GLU A 436 -14.66 -2.77 -7.60
N ASP A 437 -14.53 -1.66 -6.88
CA ASP A 437 -13.32 -1.30 -6.15
C ASP A 437 -12.97 -2.36 -5.09
N MET A 438 -13.94 -2.76 -4.26
CA MET A 438 -13.74 -3.80 -3.25
C MET A 438 -13.45 -5.17 -3.87
N ILE A 439 -14.08 -5.54 -4.99
CA ILE A 439 -13.74 -6.78 -5.73
C ILE A 439 -12.30 -6.72 -6.25
N ASN A 440 -11.86 -5.57 -6.77
CA ASN A 440 -10.48 -5.41 -7.24
C ASN A 440 -9.46 -5.41 -6.10
N THR A 441 -9.82 -4.89 -4.91
CA THR A 441 -8.95 -4.82 -3.73
C THR A 441 -8.90 -6.12 -2.95
N VAL A 442 -10.02 -6.86 -2.87
CA VAL A 442 -10.09 -8.09 -2.07
C VAL A 442 -9.98 -9.34 -2.95
N VAL A 443 -10.93 -9.55 -3.85
CA VAL A 443 -11.02 -10.80 -4.63
C VAL A 443 -9.86 -10.94 -5.60
N ARG A 444 -9.58 -9.88 -6.37
CA ARG A 444 -8.49 -9.88 -7.35
C ARG A 444 -7.12 -10.03 -6.69
N GLN A 445 -6.88 -9.34 -5.59
CA GLN A 445 -5.58 -9.40 -4.93
C GLN A 445 -5.33 -10.77 -4.29
N ILE A 446 -6.34 -11.42 -3.74
CA ILE A 446 -6.20 -12.79 -3.26
C ILE A 446 -6.03 -13.77 -4.42
N SER A 447 -6.68 -13.58 -5.56
CA SER A 447 -6.41 -14.42 -6.73
C SER A 447 -4.98 -14.27 -7.24
N PHE A 448 -4.39 -13.08 -7.16
CA PHE A 448 -2.98 -12.83 -7.45
C PHE A 448 -2.06 -13.51 -6.44
N PHE A 449 -2.39 -13.44 -5.16
CA PHE A 449 -1.65 -14.13 -4.11
C PHE A 449 -1.63 -15.67 -4.32
N GLU A 450 -2.77 -16.26 -4.67
CA GLU A 450 -2.84 -17.68 -4.98
C GLU A 450 -2.04 -18.04 -6.25
N PHE A 451 -2.05 -17.18 -7.27
CA PHE A 451 -1.20 -17.33 -8.45
C PHE A 451 0.29 -17.31 -8.09
N GLU A 452 0.75 -16.35 -7.29
CA GLU A 452 2.15 -16.29 -6.85
C GLU A 452 2.55 -17.55 -6.07
N LYS A 453 1.67 -18.08 -5.22
CA LYS A 453 1.90 -19.35 -4.50
C LYS A 453 2.13 -20.51 -5.46
N LEU A 454 1.31 -20.64 -6.50
CA LEU A 454 1.48 -21.68 -7.53
C LEU A 454 2.82 -21.53 -8.25
N VAL A 455 3.13 -20.35 -8.74
CA VAL A 455 4.38 -20.06 -9.47
C VAL A 455 5.60 -20.35 -8.59
N HIS A 456 5.68 -19.78 -7.39
CA HIS A 456 6.85 -19.92 -6.53
C HIS A 456 7.03 -21.34 -5.98
N ASN A 457 5.94 -22.05 -5.68
CA ASN A 457 6.02 -23.42 -5.21
C ASN A 457 6.50 -24.38 -6.31
N GLU A 458 5.97 -24.26 -7.52
CA GLU A 458 6.38 -25.14 -8.62
C GLU A 458 7.79 -24.80 -9.11
N ARG A 459 8.17 -23.51 -9.13
CA ARG A 459 9.51 -23.07 -9.52
C ARG A 459 10.64 -23.61 -8.62
N LYS A 460 10.33 -24.06 -7.41
CA LYS A 460 11.31 -24.77 -6.55
C LYS A 460 11.84 -26.02 -7.24
N ASN A 461 10.99 -26.71 -7.99
CA ASN A 461 11.24 -28.03 -8.56
C ASN A 461 11.79 -27.93 -9.98
N ILE A 462 11.15 -27.08 -10.83
CA ILE A 462 11.46 -26.97 -12.26
C ILE A 462 11.47 -25.51 -12.72
N GLU A 463 12.07 -25.26 -13.88
CA GLU A 463 11.87 -24.02 -14.61
C GLU A 463 10.54 -24.08 -15.35
N LEU A 464 9.69 -23.05 -15.17
CA LEU A 464 8.35 -23.03 -15.70
C LEU A 464 8.32 -22.60 -17.17
N SER A 465 7.55 -23.29 -17.99
CA SER A 465 7.21 -22.81 -19.33
C SER A 465 6.21 -21.66 -19.30
N SER A 466 6.10 -20.91 -20.39
CA SER A 466 5.08 -19.87 -20.53
C SER A 466 3.67 -20.42 -20.36
N ASP A 467 3.40 -21.63 -20.89
CA ASP A 467 2.09 -22.25 -20.82
C ASP A 467 1.76 -22.66 -19.36
N GLN A 468 2.71 -23.19 -18.60
CA GLN A 468 2.49 -23.53 -17.21
C GLN A 468 2.15 -22.28 -16.35
N ILE A 469 2.87 -21.16 -16.54
CA ILE A 469 2.56 -19.92 -15.83
C ILE A 469 1.18 -19.40 -16.23
N SER A 470 0.87 -19.45 -17.53
CA SER A 470 -0.43 -19.04 -18.08
C SER A 470 -1.57 -19.92 -17.58
N ASP A 471 -1.37 -21.24 -17.43
CA ASP A 471 -2.36 -22.16 -16.87
C ASP A 471 -2.66 -21.85 -15.39
N PHE A 472 -1.63 -21.54 -14.59
CA PHE A 472 -1.82 -21.07 -13.20
C PHE A 472 -2.62 -19.77 -13.15
N TRP A 473 -2.31 -18.83 -14.04
CA TRP A 473 -3.05 -17.59 -14.17
C TRP A 473 -4.52 -17.84 -14.53
N MET A 474 -4.79 -18.61 -15.58
CA MET A 474 -6.15 -18.90 -16.02
C MET A 474 -6.97 -19.64 -14.95
N THR A 475 -6.33 -20.55 -14.20
CA THR A 475 -6.98 -21.25 -13.08
C THR A 475 -7.45 -20.25 -12.02
N THR A 476 -6.54 -19.44 -11.49
CA THR A 476 -6.88 -18.50 -10.40
C THR A 476 -7.86 -17.41 -10.85
N GLN A 477 -7.74 -16.94 -12.10
CA GLN A 477 -8.67 -15.96 -12.64
C GLN A 477 -10.07 -16.56 -12.90
N SER A 478 -10.16 -17.77 -13.43
CA SER A 478 -11.45 -18.45 -13.65
C SER A 478 -12.18 -18.71 -12.33
N GLU A 479 -11.45 -19.13 -11.30
CA GLU A 479 -12.01 -19.36 -9.97
C GLU A 479 -12.55 -18.07 -9.34
N SER A 480 -11.80 -16.98 -9.45
CA SER A 480 -12.15 -15.71 -8.80
C SER A 480 -13.23 -14.91 -9.54
N LEU A 481 -13.24 -14.94 -10.86
CA LEU A 481 -14.17 -14.17 -11.69
C LEU A 481 -15.50 -14.89 -11.94
N GLY A 482 -15.47 -16.23 -11.99
CA GLY A 482 -16.66 -17.08 -12.13
C GLY A 482 -17.23 -17.16 -13.55
N PRO A 483 -18.39 -17.83 -13.69
CA PRO A 483 -18.90 -18.25 -14.99
C PRO A 483 -19.48 -17.13 -15.85
N HIS A 484 -19.71 -15.93 -15.27
CA HIS A 484 -20.30 -14.80 -16.01
C HIS A 484 -19.25 -13.89 -16.66
N ILE A 485 -17.94 -14.21 -16.50
CA ILE A 485 -16.83 -13.61 -17.25
C ILE A 485 -16.24 -14.65 -18.20
N LYS A 486 -16.23 -14.32 -19.47
CA LYS A 486 -15.57 -15.11 -20.50
C LYS A 486 -14.10 -14.73 -20.62
N LEU A 487 -13.22 -15.63 -20.26
CA LEU A 487 -11.78 -15.47 -20.45
C LEU A 487 -11.40 -16.03 -21.84
N SER A 488 -10.84 -15.18 -22.69
CA SER A 488 -10.32 -15.60 -24.00
C SER A 488 -8.96 -16.25 -23.86
N GLU A 489 -8.53 -16.97 -24.89
CA GLU A 489 -7.18 -17.54 -24.97
C GLU A 489 -6.09 -16.45 -24.86
N GLY A 490 -6.35 -15.24 -25.35
CA GLY A 490 -5.40 -14.11 -25.25
C GLY A 490 -5.22 -13.58 -23.84
N TYR A 491 -6.23 -13.76 -22.94
CA TYR A 491 -6.14 -13.32 -21.54
C TYR A 491 -5.11 -14.11 -20.73
N LYS A 492 -4.70 -15.27 -21.19
CA LYS A 492 -3.76 -16.15 -20.47
C LYS A 492 -2.41 -15.51 -20.15
N ASN A 493 -2.02 -14.46 -20.88
CA ASN A 493 -0.74 -13.76 -20.68
C ASN A 493 -0.86 -12.47 -19.86
N PHE A 494 -2.00 -12.15 -19.29
CA PHE A 494 -2.20 -10.91 -18.51
C PHE A 494 -1.45 -10.91 -17.16
N TRP A 495 -0.83 -11.99 -16.74
CA TRP A 495 0.11 -12.00 -15.62
C TRP A 495 1.39 -11.18 -15.90
N THR A 496 1.74 -10.97 -17.17
CA THR A 496 2.99 -10.34 -17.59
C THR A 496 3.14 -8.88 -17.18
N TYR A 497 2.03 -8.15 -17.02
CA TYR A 497 2.07 -6.72 -16.71
C TYR A 497 1.94 -6.38 -15.21
N ILE A 498 1.76 -7.36 -14.33
CA ILE A 498 1.53 -7.10 -12.90
C ILE A 498 2.86 -6.79 -12.19
N PRO A 499 3.13 -5.52 -11.84
CA PRO A 499 4.44 -5.14 -11.31
C PRO A 499 4.71 -5.72 -9.91
N HIS A 500 3.67 -5.99 -9.13
CA HIS A 500 3.80 -6.58 -7.79
C HIS A 500 4.54 -7.93 -7.79
N PHE A 501 4.31 -8.77 -8.81
CA PHE A 501 4.99 -10.08 -8.92
C PHE A 501 6.51 -9.95 -9.13
N ILE A 502 6.94 -8.79 -9.61
CA ILE A 502 8.32 -8.47 -9.95
C ILE A 502 9.03 -7.73 -8.81
N HIS A 503 8.38 -6.65 -8.30
CA HIS A 503 8.99 -5.75 -7.33
C HIS A 503 8.88 -6.26 -5.90
N THR A 504 7.72 -6.79 -5.54
CA THR A 504 7.37 -7.09 -4.14
C THR A 504 6.54 -8.36 -4.04
N PRO A 505 7.14 -9.54 -4.26
CA PRO A 505 6.41 -10.80 -4.22
C PRO A 505 5.59 -10.97 -2.95
N PHE A 506 4.38 -11.50 -3.12
CA PHE A 506 3.38 -11.74 -2.05
C PHE A 506 2.88 -10.49 -1.32
N TYR A 507 3.17 -9.29 -1.80
CA TYR A 507 2.65 -8.06 -1.19
C TYR A 507 1.12 -7.94 -1.29
N VAL A 508 0.56 -8.47 -2.37
CA VAL A 508 -0.83 -8.23 -2.79
C VAL A 508 -1.89 -8.61 -1.76
N TYR A 509 -1.66 -9.60 -0.89
CA TYR A 509 -2.62 -9.94 0.15
C TYR A 509 -2.86 -8.81 1.16
N ALA A 510 -1.89 -7.90 1.31
CA ALA A 510 -1.99 -6.79 2.26
C ALA A 510 -3.14 -5.83 1.91
N TYR A 511 -3.47 -5.69 0.64
CA TYR A 511 -4.64 -4.91 0.20
C TYR A 511 -5.95 -5.53 0.70
N ALA A 512 -6.13 -6.83 0.47
CA ALA A 512 -7.29 -7.55 0.97
C ALA A 512 -7.35 -7.59 2.49
N PHE A 513 -6.19 -7.67 3.16
CA PHE A 513 -6.09 -7.63 4.61
C PHE A 513 -6.62 -6.30 5.16
N GLY A 514 -6.13 -5.19 4.65
CA GLY A 514 -6.53 -3.85 5.08
C GLY A 514 -8.01 -3.58 4.86
N ASP A 515 -8.51 -3.83 3.64
CA ASP A 515 -9.93 -3.64 3.31
C ASP A 515 -10.86 -4.50 4.18
N CYS A 516 -10.59 -5.82 4.28
CA CYS A 516 -11.42 -6.72 5.09
C CYS A 516 -11.38 -6.37 6.58
N LEU A 517 -10.23 -5.97 7.13
CA LEU A 517 -10.14 -5.53 8.52
C LEU A 517 -10.98 -4.29 8.77
N VAL A 518 -10.91 -3.31 7.87
CA VAL A 518 -11.74 -2.10 8.00
C VAL A 518 -13.21 -2.43 7.91
N ASN A 519 -13.61 -3.31 7.00
CA ASN A 519 -15.00 -3.76 6.88
C ASN A 519 -15.49 -4.45 8.17
N ILE A 520 -14.63 -5.22 8.86
CA ILE A 520 -14.94 -5.78 10.18
C ILE A 520 -15.20 -4.65 11.19
N LEU A 521 -14.32 -3.64 11.24
CA LEU A 521 -14.45 -2.52 12.17
C LEU A 521 -15.71 -1.70 11.90
N ILE A 522 -16.01 -1.40 10.63
CA ILE A 522 -17.21 -0.67 10.23
C ILE A 522 -18.47 -1.44 10.63
N GLN A 523 -18.50 -2.76 10.43
CA GLN A 523 -19.64 -3.58 10.80
C GLN A 523 -19.83 -3.60 12.33
N LEU A 524 -18.77 -3.64 13.12
CA LEU A 524 -18.82 -3.52 14.57
C LEU A 524 -19.34 -2.15 15.01
N TYR A 525 -18.98 -1.09 14.29
CA TYR A 525 -19.53 0.25 14.50
C TYR A 525 -21.04 0.28 14.23
N ASP A 526 -21.49 -0.29 13.12
CA ASP A 526 -22.90 -0.36 12.73
C ASP A 526 -23.74 -1.21 13.70
N GLU A 527 -23.15 -2.26 14.27
CA GLU A 527 -23.76 -3.11 15.32
C GLU A 527 -23.82 -2.42 16.68
N GLY A 528 -23.23 -1.23 16.81
CA GLY A 528 -23.26 -0.44 18.04
C GLY A 528 -22.34 -0.98 19.15
N LEU A 529 -21.15 -1.51 18.77
CA LEU A 529 -20.16 -1.95 19.76
C LEU A 529 -19.91 -0.83 20.80
N PRO A 530 -20.08 -1.10 22.11
CA PRO A 530 -19.88 -0.09 23.15
C PRO A 530 -18.47 0.52 23.10
N ASN A 531 -18.36 1.83 23.27
CA ASN A 531 -17.10 2.60 23.27
C ASN A 531 -16.27 2.43 21.98
N PHE A 532 -16.91 2.08 20.86
CA PHE A 532 -16.19 1.85 19.60
C PHE A 532 -15.28 3.03 19.22
N LYS A 533 -15.79 4.27 19.30
CA LYS A 533 -15.03 5.46 18.91
C LYS A 533 -13.75 5.63 19.73
N ASP A 534 -13.83 5.46 21.04
CA ASP A 534 -12.67 5.57 21.93
C ASP A 534 -11.64 4.49 21.62
N HIS A 535 -12.09 3.24 21.44
CA HIS A 535 -11.22 2.12 21.06
C HIS A 535 -10.55 2.35 19.70
N TYR A 536 -11.30 2.91 18.74
CA TYR A 536 -10.79 3.19 17.41
C TYR A 536 -9.75 4.32 17.42
N ILE A 537 -9.99 5.40 18.16
CA ILE A 537 -9.01 6.47 18.36
C ILE A 537 -7.75 5.94 19.05
N ASP A 538 -7.87 5.08 20.05
CA ASP A 538 -6.73 4.47 20.74
C ASP A 538 -5.95 3.51 19.84
N LEU A 539 -6.62 2.79 18.94
CA LEU A 539 -5.97 1.98 17.90
C LEU A 539 -5.09 2.87 17.02
N LEU A 540 -5.63 3.97 16.49
CA LEU A 540 -4.88 4.87 15.61
C LEU A 540 -3.72 5.57 16.34
N LYS A 541 -3.92 5.99 17.60
CA LYS A 541 -2.86 6.57 18.43
C LYS A 541 -1.70 5.62 18.69
N SER A 542 -1.94 4.31 18.64
CA SER A 542 -0.93 3.32 19.01
C SER A 542 0.23 3.22 18.00
N GLY A 543 0.00 3.59 16.73
CA GLY A 543 1.01 3.40 15.68
C GLY A 543 1.60 1.99 15.71
N GLY A 544 2.94 1.89 15.73
CA GLY A 544 3.70 0.64 15.85
C GLY A 544 4.07 0.25 17.29
N SER A 545 3.56 0.96 18.31
CA SER A 545 3.93 0.69 19.70
C SER A 545 3.39 -0.62 20.26
N LYS A 546 2.37 -1.21 19.60
CA LYS A 546 1.72 -2.46 19.99
C LYS A 546 1.56 -3.39 18.79
N HIS A 547 1.50 -4.69 19.07
CA HIS A 547 1.14 -5.68 18.06
C HIS A 547 -0.34 -5.55 17.67
N TYR A 548 -0.70 -5.81 16.39
CA TYR A 548 -2.08 -5.69 15.89
C TYR A 548 -3.08 -6.49 16.75
N SER A 549 -2.70 -7.68 17.23
CA SER A 549 -3.58 -8.50 18.07
C SER A 549 -3.91 -7.86 19.41
N GLU A 550 -3.06 -6.97 19.93
CA GLU A 550 -3.32 -6.25 21.18
C GLU A 550 -4.30 -5.09 20.95
N VAL A 551 -4.11 -4.34 19.87
CA VAL A 551 -4.97 -3.19 19.54
C VAL A 551 -6.37 -3.63 19.08
N LEU A 552 -6.52 -4.86 18.60
CA LEU A 552 -7.81 -5.42 18.19
C LEU A 552 -8.59 -6.11 19.32
N LYS A 553 -7.98 -6.36 20.51
CA LYS A 553 -8.67 -6.96 21.65
C LYS A 553 -9.94 -6.21 22.08
N PRO A 554 -9.97 -4.86 22.17
CA PRO A 554 -11.19 -4.13 22.57
C PRO A 554 -12.38 -4.34 21.63
N PHE A 555 -12.09 -4.70 20.37
CA PHE A 555 -13.11 -5.01 19.34
C PHE A 555 -13.54 -6.47 19.36
N ASN A 556 -12.92 -7.31 20.19
CA ASN A 556 -13.12 -8.77 20.21
C ASN A 556 -12.89 -9.43 18.84
N VAL A 557 -11.88 -8.96 18.10
CA VAL A 557 -11.50 -9.47 16.77
C VAL A 557 -10.28 -10.36 16.89
N ASP A 558 -10.42 -11.61 16.46
CA ASP A 558 -9.35 -12.58 16.30
C ASP A 558 -9.16 -12.89 14.81
N LEU A 559 -8.07 -12.41 14.22
CA LEU A 559 -7.78 -12.55 12.79
C LEU A 559 -7.27 -13.96 12.42
N THR A 560 -6.95 -14.82 13.39
CA THR A 560 -6.65 -16.24 13.12
C THR A 560 -7.91 -17.03 12.79
N ASN A 561 -9.09 -16.48 13.16
CA ASN A 561 -10.37 -17.11 12.95
C ASN A 561 -11.00 -16.65 11.62
N GLN A 562 -11.32 -17.61 10.74
CA GLN A 562 -12.03 -17.34 9.49
C GLN A 562 -13.37 -16.60 9.67
N GLN A 563 -14.06 -16.81 10.80
CA GLN A 563 -15.33 -16.11 11.09
C GLN A 563 -15.17 -14.59 11.18
N SER A 564 -14.03 -14.10 11.68
CA SER A 564 -13.74 -12.66 11.69
C SER A 564 -13.69 -12.11 10.25
N TRP A 565 -12.99 -12.80 9.36
CA TRP A 565 -12.89 -12.41 7.96
C TRP A 565 -14.23 -12.51 7.22
N GLN A 566 -15.06 -13.55 7.54
CA GLN A 566 -16.41 -13.66 6.99
C GLN A 566 -17.27 -12.44 7.31
N LYS A 567 -17.10 -11.86 8.51
CA LYS A 567 -17.79 -10.64 8.91
C LYS A 567 -17.42 -9.47 7.98
N GLY A 568 -16.13 -9.25 7.70
CA GLY A 568 -15.71 -8.21 6.75
C GLY A 568 -16.21 -8.45 5.32
N LEU A 569 -16.20 -9.71 4.86
CA LEU A 569 -16.68 -10.06 3.54
C LEU A 569 -18.20 -9.93 3.38
N SER A 570 -18.96 -10.11 4.47
CA SER A 570 -20.43 -9.93 4.45
C SER A 570 -20.83 -8.49 4.16
N MET A 571 -19.99 -7.51 4.45
CA MET A 571 -20.22 -6.12 4.06
C MET A 571 -20.24 -5.94 2.54
N ILE A 572 -19.32 -6.57 1.82
CA ILE A 572 -19.30 -6.54 0.35
C ILE A 572 -20.58 -7.16 -0.22
N SER A 573 -20.97 -8.33 0.32
CA SER A 573 -22.22 -8.99 -0.08
C SER A 573 -23.45 -8.12 0.22
N GLY A 574 -23.45 -7.39 1.34
CA GLY A 574 -24.51 -6.44 1.71
C GLY A 574 -24.65 -5.28 0.72
N LEU A 575 -23.54 -4.72 0.24
CA LEU A 575 -23.56 -3.69 -0.80
C LEU A 575 -24.10 -4.25 -2.13
N ILE A 576 -23.76 -5.51 -2.46
CA ILE A 576 -24.33 -6.19 -3.64
C ILE A 576 -25.85 -6.38 -3.48
N ASP A 577 -26.35 -6.75 -2.28
CA ASP A 577 -27.78 -6.86 -1.98
C ASP A 577 -28.50 -5.53 -2.19
N GLU A 578 -27.89 -4.43 -1.73
CA GLU A 578 -28.44 -3.08 -1.88
C GLU A 578 -28.46 -2.64 -3.35
N PHE A 579 -27.36 -2.92 -4.07
CA PHE A 579 -27.28 -2.63 -5.50
C PHE A 579 -28.34 -3.41 -6.28
N GLU A 580 -28.49 -4.71 -6.06
CA GLU A 580 -29.49 -5.54 -6.74
C GLU A 580 -30.92 -5.07 -6.47
N LYS A 581 -31.24 -4.64 -5.24
CA LYS A 581 -32.57 -4.07 -4.90
C LYS A 581 -32.83 -2.71 -5.54
N SER A 582 -31.79 -1.99 -5.90
CA SER A 582 -31.91 -0.67 -6.52
C SER A 582 -32.17 -0.72 -8.03
N LEU A 583 -31.90 -1.87 -8.67
CA LEU A 583 -32.09 -2.08 -10.11
C LEU A 583 -33.56 -2.29 -10.46
#